data_9baa92a9c51e8bddb0e77319067db9af
#
_entry.id   9baa92a9c51e8bddb0e77319067db9af
#
_cell.length_a   1.000
_cell.length_b   1.000
_cell.length_c   1.000
_cell.angle_alpha   90.00
_cell.angle_beta   90.00
_cell.angle_gamma   90.00
#
_symmetry.space_group_name_H-M   'P 1'
#
loop_
_entity.id
_entity.type
_entity.pdbx_description
1 polymer ?
#
loop_
_entity_poly.entity_id
_entity_poly.type
_entity_poly.pdbx_seq_one_letter_code
_entity_poly.pdbx_strand_id
1 'polypeptide(L)'
;ETAEGHGKKSVGAAAALRAVLKVHGKHIDAELEHKVHSALVAAGELEGWQRWSADQVREELVAKAEGLLKRPEGQELGGRKMQETLRTLREQWKQADQGGTANHALWKKFDEACNAAHKVVEAWLDKMRTEATENRAQRLALIEELKAWTQAPQQALAEQGDSKAVQRRRAFSRQTLK
;
A
#
# COMPACT_ATOMS: atom_id res chain seq x y z
N GLU A 1 -7.03 22.13 -29.63
CA GLU A 1 -6.57 21.34 -28.50
C GLU A 1 -6.20 22.21 -27.29
N THR A 2 -5.50 23.33 -27.47
CA THR A 2 -5.19 24.28 -26.37
C THR A 2 -6.47 24.94 -25.86
N ALA A 3 -7.37 25.36 -26.75
CA ALA A 3 -8.68 25.96 -26.41
C ALA A 3 -9.65 24.94 -25.76
N GLU A 4 -9.45 23.64 -25.98
CA GLU A 4 -10.24 22.54 -25.41
C GLU A 4 -9.68 21.99 -24.10
N GLY A 5 -8.59 22.57 -23.58
CA GLY A 5 -8.00 22.19 -22.30
C GLY A 5 -7.20 20.86 -22.29
N HIS A 6 -6.86 20.29 -23.44
CA HIS A 6 -6.07 19.07 -23.56
C HIS A 6 -4.57 19.33 -23.35
N GLY A 7 -4.15 19.57 -22.12
CA GLY A 7 -2.79 20.01 -21.76
C GLY A 7 -1.65 19.12 -22.26
N LYS A 8 -1.75 17.78 -22.13
CA LYS A 8 -0.69 16.87 -22.61
C LYS A 8 -0.52 16.87 -24.11
N LYS A 9 -1.63 16.98 -24.86
CA LYS A 9 -1.60 17.04 -26.31
C LYS A 9 -1.10 18.39 -26.80
N SER A 10 -1.46 19.49 -26.11
CA SER A 10 -1.00 20.84 -26.46
C SER A 10 0.52 20.99 -26.31
N VAL A 11 1.12 20.40 -25.28
CA VAL A 11 2.59 20.39 -25.10
C VAL A 11 3.30 19.71 -26.28
N GLY A 12 2.83 18.52 -26.67
CA GLY A 12 3.37 17.79 -27.82
C GLY A 12 3.19 18.55 -29.12
N ALA A 13 2.02 19.12 -29.35
CA ALA A 13 1.73 19.93 -30.54
C ALA A 13 2.58 21.21 -30.60
N ALA A 14 2.76 21.91 -29.47
CA ALA A 14 3.62 23.09 -29.38
C ALA A 14 5.08 22.75 -29.64
N ALA A 15 5.59 21.62 -29.13
CA ALA A 15 6.94 21.15 -29.41
C ALA A 15 7.14 20.82 -30.89
N ALA A 16 6.19 20.11 -31.51
CA ALA A 16 6.21 19.81 -32.95
C ALA A 16 6.19 21.09 -33.78
N LEU A 17 5.34 22.06 -33.41
CA LEU A 17 5.22 23.34 -34.10
C LEU A 17 6.51 24.17 -34.00
N ARG A 18 7.17 24.21 -32.83
CA ARG A 18 8.49 24.85 -32.66
C ARG A 18 9.55 24.18 -33.53
N ALA A 19 9.55 22.85 -33.66
CA ALA A 19 10.49 22.11 -34.51
C ALA A 19 10.28 22.46 -35.98
N VAL A 20 9.05 22.52 -36.47
CA VAL A 20 8.71 22.93 -37.86
C VAL A 20 9.10 24.37 -38.11
N LEU A 21 8.84 25.30 -37.20
CA LEU A 21 9.27 26.70 -37.30
C LEU A 21 10.79 26.85 -37.42
N LYS A 22 11.55 26.05 -36.65
CA LYS A 22 13.02 26.09 -36.71
C LYS A 22 13.56 25.71 -38.09
N VAL A 23 12.90 24.81 -38.78
CA VAL A 23 13.31 24.31 -40.12
C VAL A 23 12.81 25.21 -41.23
N HIS A 24 11.53 25.63 -41.19
CA HIS A 24 10.81 26.27 -42.26
C HIS A 24 10.44 27.75 -42.02
N GLY A 25 10.79 28.32 -40.87
CA GLY A 25 10.40 29.66 -40.45
C GLY A 25 10.79 30.78 -41.42
N LYS A 26 11.85 30.59 -42.21
CA LYS A 26 12.29 31.57 -43.25
C LYS A 26 11.41 31.60 -44.50
N HIS A 27 10.49 30.62 -44.66
CA HIS A 27 9.65 30.44 -45.84
C HIS A 27 8.16 30.63 -45.51
N ILE A 28 7.82 31.12 -44.33
CA ILE A 28 6.44 31.30 -43.87
C ILE A 28 6.07 32.75 -44.08
N ASP A 29 4.79 32.96 -44.51
CA ASP A 29 4.21 34.28 -44.64
C ASP A 29 4.06 34.95 -43.24
N ALA A 30 4.28 36.27 -43.17
CA ALA A 30 4.26 37.06 -41.94
C ALA A 30 2.95 36.94 -41.14
N GLU A 31 1.84 36.80 -41.81
CA GLU A 31 0.53 36.59 -41.16
C GLU A 31 0.45 35.21 -40.46
N LEU A 32 0.94 34.18 -41.12
CA LEU A 32 1.01 32.83 -40.56
C LEU A 32 2.01 32.75 -39.43
N GLU A 33 3.17 33.42 -39.55
CA GLU A 33 4.16 33.52 -38.49
C GLU A 33 3.57 34.15 -37.22
N HIS A 34 2.83 35.23 -37.36
CA HIS A 34 2.15 35.88 -36.23
C HIS A 34 1.13 34.96 -35.57
N LYS A 35 0.30 34.24 -36.33
CA LYS A 35 -0.67 33.26 -35.79
C LYS A 35 0.00 32.13 -35.05
N VAL A 36 1.10 31.65 -35.59
CA VAL A 36 1.89 30.57 -34.93
C VAL A 36 2.53 31.06 -33.65
N HIS A 37 3.12 32.25 -33.64
CA HIS A 37 3.69 32.82 -32.39
C HIS A 37 2.62 33.04 -31.34
N SER A 38 1.44 33.59 -31.71
CA SER A 38 0.32 33.77 -30.80
C SER A 38 -0.17 32.45 -30.20
N ALA A 39 -0.27 31.40 -31.00
CA ALA A 39 -0.64 30.06 -30.53
C ALA A 39 0.39 29.45 -29.59
N LEU A 40 1.69 29.65 -29.87
CA LEU A 40 2.77 29.17 -29.01
C LEU A 40 2.86 29.90 -27.66
N VAL A 41 2.56 31.22 -27.66
CA VAL A 41 2.46 31.98 -26.39
C VAL A 41 1.30 31.47 -25.57
N ALA A 42 0.11 31.33 -26.14
CA ALA A 42 -1.05 30.77 -25.43
C ALA A 42 -0.81 29.34 -24.89
N ALA A 43 -0.13 28.51 -25.67
CA ALA A 43 0.25 27.17 -25.19
C ALA A 43 1.26 27.22 -24.04
N GLY A 44 2.23 28.13 -24.07
CA GLY A 44 3.21 28.33 -22.98
C GLY A 44 2.58 28.86 -21.70
N GLU A 45 1.63 29.78 -21.80
CA GLU A 45 0.86 30.28 -20.66
C GLU A 45 0.03 29.16 -20.02
N LEU A 46 -0.64 28.35 -20.82
CA LEU A 46 -1.44 27.20 -20.32
C LEU A 46 -0.53 26.16 -19.63
N GLU A 47 0.63 25.85 -20.22
CA GLU A 47 1.63 24.96 -19.60
C GLU A 47 2.12 25.50 -18.26
N GLY A 48 2.43 26.78 -18.17
CA GLY A 48 2.86 27.45 -16.94
C GLY A 48 1.80 27.38 -15.86
N TRP A 49 0.55 27.65 -16.23
CA TRP A 49 -0.58 27.60 -15.30
C TRP A 49 -0.85 26.17 -14.80
N GLN A 50 -0.84 25.19 -15.68
CA GLN A 50 -1.03 23.78 -15.33
C GLN A 50 0.08 23.26 -14.40
N ARG A 51 1.35 23.65 -14.69
CA ARG A 51 2.48 23.31 -13.81
C ARG A 51 2.30 23.91 -12.43
N TRP A 52 1.99 25.20 -12.36
CA TRP A 52 1.78 25.91 -11.10
C TRP A 52 0.63 25.27 -10.30
N SER A 53 -0.51 25.01 -10.93
CA SER A 53 -1.67 24.39 -10.28
C SER A 53 -1.35 22.98 -9.77
N ALA A 54 -0.65 22.17 -10.57
CA ALA A 54 -0.23 20.83 -10.14
C ALA A 54 0.77 20.89 -8.96
N ASP A 55 1.68 21.85 -8.96
CA ASP A 55 2.65 22.02 -7.86
C ASP A 55 1.98 22.49 -6.57
N GLN A 56 0.95 23.32 -6.63
CA GLN A 56 0.13 23.70 -5.45
C GLN A 56 -0.50 22.45 -4.81
N VAL A 57 -1.11 21.57 -5.61
CA VAL A 57 -1.69 20.31 -5.11
C VAL A 57 -0.61 19.41 -4.51
N ARG A 58 0.57 19.32 -5.13
CA ARG A 58 1.71 18.53 -4.63
C ARG A 58 2.24 19.07 -3.30
N GLU A 59 2.36 20.39 -3.16
CA GLU A 59 2.76 21.04 -1.91
C GLU A 59 1.78 20.75 -0.77
N GLU A 60 0.48 20.80 -1.05
CA GLU A 60 -0.54 20.40 -0.07
C GLU A 60 -0.41 18.93 0.34
N LEU A 61 -0.12 18.03 -0.60
CA LEU A 61 0.08 16.61 -0.32
C LEU A 61 1.33 16.37 0.53
N VAL A 62 2.42 17.10 0.27
CA VAL A 62 3.63 17.06 1.11
C VAL A 62 3.29 17.53 2.53
N ALA A 63 2.60 18.66 2.67
CA ALA A 63 2.20 19.18 3.97
C ALA A 63 1.29 18.20 4.74
N LYS A 64 0.35 17.55 4.05
CA LYS A 64 -0.51 16.52 4.64
C LYS A 64 0.30 15.30 5.09
N ALA A 65 1.26 14.83 4.29
CA ALA A 65 2.12 13.69 4.63
C ALA A 65 3.02 14.01 5.84
N GLU A 66 3.65 15.19 5.88
CA GLU A 66 4.45 15.63 7.02
C GLU A 66 3.61 15.82 8.29
N GLY A 67 2.38 16.29 8.14
CA GLY A 67 1.43 16.47 9.24
C GLY A 67 0.96 15.17 9.91
N LEU A 68 1.13 14.01 9.25
CA LEU A 68 0.71 12.72 9.82
C LEU A 68 1.46 12.36 11.10
N LEU A 69 2.75 12.73 11.19
CA LEU A 69 3.61 12.45 12.33
C LEU A 69 3.63 13.59 13.38
N LYS A 70 3.14 14.77 13.01
CA LYS A 70 3.14 15.97 13.88
C LYS A 70 1.86 16.14 14.71
N ARG A 71 1.07 15.05 14.86
CA ARG A 71 -0.18 15.10 15.63
C ARG A 71 0.12 15.13 17.14
N PRO A 72 -0.70 15.84 17.95
CA PRO A 72 -0.58 15.83 19.40
C PRO A 72 -0.73 14.41 19.97
N GLU A 73 -0.11 14.18 21.14
CA GLU A 73 -0.28 12.93 21.89
C GLU A 73 -1.78 12.62 22.11
N GLY A 74 -2.17 11.38 21.83
CA GLY A 74 -3.55 10.92 21.92
C GLY A 74 -4.40 11.12 20.66
N GLN A 75 -3.90 11.84 19.64
CA GLN A 75 -4.54 12.00 18.33
C GLN A 75 -3.76 11.28 17.20
N GLU A 76 -2.84 10.44 17.57
CA GLU A 76 -2.06 9.65 16.62
C GLU A 76 -2.94 8.70 15.81
N LEU A 77 -2.64 8.57 14.52
CA LEU A 77 -3.34 7.62 13.68
C LEU A 77 -2.88 6.20 13.99
N GLY A 78 -3.82 5.32 14.36
CA GLY A 78 -3.54 3.90 14.46
C GLY A 78 -3.03 3.32 13.13
N GLY A 79 -2.24 2.25 13.19
CA GLY A 79 -1.54 1.69 12.03
C GLY A 79 -2.42 1.42 10.82
N ARG A 80 -3.64 0.89 11.01
CA ARG A 80 -4.61 0.67 9.92
C ARG A 80 -5.02 1.97 9.25
N LYS A 81 -5.39 2.99 10.03
CA LYS A 81 -5.82 4.28 9.51
C LYS A 81 -4.67 5.03 8.84
N MET A 82 -3.45 4.89 9.37
CA MET A 82 -2.23 5.41 8.76
C MET A 82 -2.00 4.77 7.38
N GLN A 83 -2.14 3.46 7.26
CA GLN A 83 -2.01 2.73 5.99
C GLN A 83 -3.02 3.21 4.94
N GLU A 84 -4.28 3.35 5.32
CA GLU A 84 -5.35 3.84 4.43
C GLU A 84 -5.08 5.28 3.97
N THR A 85 -4.63 6.15 4.89
CA THR A 85 -4.29 7.54 4.58
C THR A 85 -3.10 7.63 3.63
N LEU A 86 -2.04 6.88 3.87
CA LEU A 86 -0.87 6.85 2.98
C LEU A 86 -1.22 6.35 1.58
N ARG A 87 -2.11 5.34 1.47
CA ARG A 87 -2.62 4.87 0.18
C ARG A 87 -3.35 5.97 -0.56
N THR A 88 -4.24 6.68 0.13
CA THR A 88 -5.01 7.80 -0.45
C THR A 88 -4.10 8.93 -0.91
N LEU A 89 -3.10 9.32 -0.10
CA LEU A 89 -2.14 10.37 -0.47
C LEU A 89 -1.31 9.99 -1.71
N ARG A 90 -0.86 8.75 -1.82
CA ARG A 90 -0.13 8.25 -2.99
C ARG A 90 -1.00 8.24 -4.24
N GLU A 91 -2.28 7.90 -4.12
CA GLU A 91 -3.23 7.93 -5.23
C GLU A 91 -3.50 9.37 -5.70
N GLN A 92 -3.68 10.31 -4.76
CA GLN A 92 -3.83 11.73 -5.06
C GLN A 92 -2.57 12.31 -5.72
N TRP A 93 -1.38 11.90 -5.27
CA TRP A 93 -0.14 12.29 -5.93
C TRP A 93 -0.07 11.81 -7.38
N LYS A 94 -0.42 10.55 -7.61
CA LYS A 94 -0.48 9.98 -8.97
C LYS A 94 -1.45 10.73 -9.89
N GLN A 95 -2.57 11.18 -9.35
CA GLN A 95 -3.53 12.02 -10.10
C GLN A 95 -2.93 13.39 -10.42
N ALA A 96 -2.27 14.04 -9.46
CA ALA A 96 -1.61 15.32 -9.68
C ALA A 96 -0.49 15.23 -10.74
N ASP A 97 0.23 14.11 -10.81
CA ASP A 97 1.26 13.87 -11.82
C ASP A 97 0.70 13.67 -13.24
N GLN A 98 -0.57 13.32 -13.39
CA GLN A 98 -1.20 13.22 -14.69
C GLN A 98 -1.43 14.59 -15.35
N GLY A 99 -1.54 15.65 -14.55
CA GLY A 99 -1.88 17.00 -15.01
C GLY A 99 -0.69 17.88 -15.40
N GLY A 100 0.57 17.48 -15.14
CA GLY A 100 1.71 18.36 -15.37
C GLY A 100 3.07 17.64 -15.47
N THR A 101 4.13 18.44 -15.63
CA THR A 101 5.51 17.95 -15.59
C THR A 101 5.88 17.50 -14.17
N ALA A 102 6.62 16.38 -14.05
CA ALA A 102 7.06 15.86 -12.76
C ALA A 102 7.93 16.87 -12.00
N ASN A 103 7.67 17.07 -10.71
CA ASN A 103 8.49 17.88 -9.81
C ASN A 103 9.27 16.96 -8.85
N HIS A 104 10.52 16.70 -9.18
CA HIS A 104 11.36 15.74 -8.46
C HIS A 104 11.69 16.18 -7.03
N ALA A 105 11.79 17.49 -6.79
CA ALA A 105 12.08 18.03 -5.47
C ALA A 105 10.90 17.81 -4.49
N LEU A 106 9.68 18.08 -4.95
CA LEU A 106 8.47 17.84 -4.16
C LEU A 106 8.21 16.34 -3.98
N TRP A 107 8.46 15.51 -5.02
CA TRP A 107 8.37 14.06 -4.91
C TRP A 107 9.26 13.51 -3.80
N LYS A 108 10.52 13.94 -3.76
CA LYS A 108 11.46 13.49 -2.73
C LYS A 108 10.97 13.79 -1.31
N LYS A 109 10.49 15.01 -1.06
CA LYS A 109 9.91 15.39 0.24
C LYS A 109 8.67 14.56 0.58
N PHE A 110 7.80 14.34 -0.39
CA PHE A 110 6.60 13.53 -0.21
C PHE A 110 6.95 12.07 0.13
N ASP A 111 7.88 11.48 -0.60
CA ASP A 111 8.31 10.10 -0.40
C ASP A 111 9.00 9.92 0.96
N GLU A 112 9.88 10.84 1.36
CA GLU A 112 10.51 10.85 2.68
C GLU A 112 9.46 10.92 3.81
N ALA A 113 8.48 11.80 3.69
CA ALA A 113 7.39 11.92 4.67
C ALA A 113 6.51 10.67 4.73
N CYS A 114 6.16 10.10 3.57
CA CYS A 114 5.39 8.85 3.48
C CYS A 114 6.15 7.66 4.06
N ASN A 115 7.46 7.56 3.82
CA ASN A 115 8.29 6.48 4.35
C ASN A 115 8.47 6.60 5.86
N ALA A 116 8.61 7.82 6.39
CA ALA A 116 8.64 8.04 7.83
C ALA A 116 7.31 7.62 8.50
N ALA A 117 6.17 7.97 7.91
CA ALA A 117 4.85 7.55 8.40
C ALA A 117 4.60 6.04 8.24
N HIS A 118 5.18 5.41 7.22
CA HIS A 118 5.06 3.96 6.99
C HIS A 118 5.68 3.13 8.11
N LYS A 119 6.71 3.62 8.81
CA LYS A 119 7.29 2.94 9.98
C LYS A 119 6.26 2.65 11.08
N VAL A 120 5.28 3.52 11.25
CA VAL A 120 4.16 3.30 12.18
C VAL A 120 3.29 2.12 11.72
N VAL A 121 3.09 2.01 10.40
CA VAL A 121 2.35 0.88 9.81
C VAL A 121 3.12 -0.43 9.98
N GLU A 122 4.42 -0.43 9.76
CA GLU A 122 5.28 -1.61 9.96
C GLU A 122 5.23 -2.10 11.40
N ALA A 123 5.41 -1.22 12.37
CA ALA A 123 5.32 -1.56 13.80
C ALA A 123 3.94 -2.15 14.17
N TRP A 124 2.86 -1.59 13.63
CA TRP A 124 1.51 -2.13 13.82
C TRP A 124 1.35 -3.51 13.18
N LEU A 125 1.84 -3.72 11.96
CA LEU A 125 1.77 -5.01 11.29
C LEU A 125 2.56 -6.08 12.04
N ASP A 126 3.73 -5.75 12.56
CA ASP A 126 4.55 -6.68 13.34
C ASP A 126 3.86 -7.06 14.65
N LYS A 127 3.24 -6.11 15.33
CA LYS A 127 2.41 -6.38 16.50
C LYS A 127 1.26 -7.33 16.17
N MET A 128 0.54 -7.09 15.09
CA MET A 128 -0.57 -7.95 14.64
C MET A 128 -0.09 -9.37 14.28
N ARG A 129 1.09 -9.51 13.66
CA ARG A 129 1.69 -10.81 13.35
C ARG A 129 2.06 -11.57 14.63
N THR A 130 2.68 -10.90 15.60
CA THR A 130 3.03 -11.48 16.88
C THR A 130 1.79 -11.97 17.61
N GLU A 131 0.77 -11.13 17.75
CA GLU A 131 -0.50 -11.50 18.38
C GLU A 131 -1.18 -12.68 17.64
N ALA A 132 -1.13 -12.72 16.31
CA ALA A 132 -1.69 -13.82 15.54
C ALA A 132 -0.94 -15.15 15.78
N THR A 133 0.40 -15.10 15.87
CA THR A 133 1.22 -16.29 16.16
C THR A 133 1.00 -16.80 17.59
N GLU A 134 0.92 -15.90 18.57
CA GLU A 134 0.61 -16.23 19.96
C GLU A 134 -0.78 -16.86 20.09
N ASN A 135 -1.80 -16.25 19.50
CA ASN A 135 -3.17 -16.77 19.48
C ASN A 135 -3.24 -18.15 18.82
N ARG A 136 -2.47 -18.36 17.74
CA ARG A 136 -2.39 -19.67 17.09
C ARG A 136 -1.72 -20.70 18.00
N ALA A 137 -0.63 -20.36 18.67
CA ALA A 137 0.06 -21.23 19.60
C ALA A 137 -0.84 -21.62 20.78
N GLN A 138 -1.57 -20.66 21.35
CA GLN A 138 -2.55 -20.92 22.41
C GLN A 138 -3.65 -21.88 21.96
N ARG A 139 -4.21 -21.69 20.77
CA ARG A 139 -5.26 -22.60 20.24
C ARG A 139 -4.72 -24.01 20.03
N LEU A 140 -3.47 -24.14 19.51
CA LEU A 140 -2.85 -25.45 19.34
C LEU A 140 -2.58 -26.14 20.69
N ALA A 141 -2.10 -25.39 21.67
CA ALA A 141 -1.89 -25.91 23.03
C ALA A 141 -3.20 -26.44 23.66
N LEU A 142 -4.30 -25.69 23.53
CA LEU A 142 -5.62 -26.13 23.99
C LEU A 142 -6.11 -27.40 23.27
N ILE A 143 -5.86 -27.50 21.97
CA ILE A 143 -6.22 -28.70 21.19
C ILE A 143 -5.41 -29.91 21.67
N GLU A 144 -4.12 -29.76 21.92
CA GLU A 144 -3.28 -30.86 22.44
C GLU A 144 -3.68 -31.25 23.86
N GLU A 145 -4.00 -30.30 24.72
CA GLU A 145 -4.54 -30.56 26.06
C GLU A 145 -5.86 -31.36 26.00
N LEU A 146 -6.79 -30.95 25.13
CA LEU A 146 -8.04 -31.68 24.92
C LEU A 146 -7.83 -33.09 24.39
N LYS A 147 -6.88 -33.28 23.44
CA LYS A 147 -6.50 -34.59 22.95
C LYS A 147 -5.95 -35.48 24.07
N ALA A 148 -5.02 -34.95 24.87
CA ALA A 148 -4.46 -35.68 26.01
C ALA A 148 -5.56 -36.07 27.00
N TRP A 149 -6.48 -35.17 27.32
CA TRP A 149 -7.59 -35.42 28.21
C TRP A 149 -8.57 -36.49 27.68
N THR A 150 -8.82 -36.53 26.39
CA THR A 150 -9.70 -37.55 25.76
C THR A 150 -9.01 -38.90 25.58
N GLN A 151 -7.69 -38.93 25.43
CA GLN A 151 -6.90 -40.17 25.25
C GLN A 151 -6.62 -40.88 26.57
N ALA A 152 -6.41 -40.14 27.67
CA ALA A 152 -6.13 -40.68 28.98
C ALA A 152 -7.16 -41.74 29.48
N PRO A 153 -8.51 -41.51 29.40
CA PRO A 153 -9.47 -42.52 29.83
C PRO A 153 -9.54 -43.72 28.86
N GLN A 154 -9.25 -43.53 27.56
CA GLN A 154 -9.18 -44.64 26.61
C GLN A 154 -8.01 -45.57 26.87
N GLN A 155 -6.84 -45.05 27.20
CA GLN A 155 -5.67 -45.84 27.57
C GLN A 155 -5.90 -46.58 28.88
N ALA A 156 -6.45 -45.93 29.89
CA ALA A 156 -6.78 -46.56 31.17
C ALA A 156 -7.81 -47.73 31.01
N LEU A 157 -8.78 -47.56 30.12
CA LEU A 157 -9.74 -48.64 29.80
C LEU A 157 -9.08 -49.80 29.03
N ALA A 158 -8.18 -49.53 28.12
CA ALA A 158 -7.41 -50.53 27.40
C ALA A 158 -6.51 -51.35 28.32
N GLU A 159 -5.78 -50.68 29.22
CA GLU A 159 -4.93 -51.34 30.23
C GLU A 159 -5.74 -52.21 31.21
N GLN A 160 -6.95 -51.74 31.62
CA GLN A 160 -7.86 -52.55 32.46
C GLN A 160 -8.42 -53.74 31.68
N GLY A 161 -8.72 -53.60 30.41
CA GLY A 161 -9.17 -54.66 29.52
C GLY A 161 -8.11 -55.74 29.36
N ASP A 162 -6.88 -55.38 29.13
CA ASP A 162 -5.76 -56.32 28.98
C ASP A 162 -5.46 -57.03 30.28
N SER A 163 -5.46 -56.32 31.42
CA SER A 163 -5.31 -56.90 32.73
C SER A 163 -6.38 -57.95 33.05
N LYS A 164 -7.64 -57.68 32.76
CA LYS A 164 -8.75 -58.64 32.94
C LYS A 164 -8.62 -59.82 32.00
N ALA A 165 -8.20 -59.61 30.76
CA ALA A 165 -7.98 -60.70 29.79
C ALA A 165 -6.82 -61.62 30.22
N VAL A 166 -5.74 -61.07 30.76
CA VAL A 166 -4.62 -61.83 31.31
C VAL A 166 -5.05 -62.64 32.56
N GLN A 167 -5.85 -62.03 33.43
CA GLN A 167 -6.39 -62.72 34.62
C GLN A 167 -7.32 -63.86 34.24
N ARG A 168 -8.19 -63.69 33.24
CA ARG A 168 -9.06 -64.78 32.72
C ARG A 168 -8.25 -65.94 32.13
N ARG A 169 -7.21 -65.64 31.35
CA ARG A 169 -6.30 -66.68 30.80
C ARG A 169 -5.60 -67.46 31.90
N ARG A 170 -5.08 -66.78 32.94
CA ARG A 170 -4.46 -67.45 34.10
C ARG A 170 -5.43 -68.30 34.89
N ALA A 171 -6.69 -67.86 35.06
CA ALA A 171 -7.73 -68.64 35.72
C ALA A 171 -8.08 -69.91 34.94
N PHE A 172 -8.22 -69.78 33.61
CA PHE A 172 -8.52 -70.92 32.73
C PHE A 172 -7.38 -71.96 32.69
N SER A 173 -6.14 -71.52 32.63
CA SER A 173 -4.99 -72.38 32.67
C SER A 173 -4.86 -73.19 34.00
N ARG A 174 -5.32 -72.68 35.11
CA ARG A 174 -5.35 -73.37 36.40
C ARG A 174 -6.49 -74.39 36.49
N GLN A 175 -7.57 -74.25 35.71
CA GLN A 175 -8.68 -75.21 35.69
C GLN A 175 -8.38 -76.40 34.78
N THR A 176 -7.53 -76.29 33.80
CA THR A 176 -7.19 -77.37 32.85
C THR A 176 -6.05 -78.26 33.35
N LEU A 177 -5.43 -77.95 34.51
CA LEU A 177 -4.36 -78.72 35.12
C LEU A 177 -4.83 -79.50 36.39
N LYS A 178 -6.10 -79.68 36.57
CA LYS A 178 -6.72 -80.60 37.52
C LYS A 178 -7.45 -81.69 36.78
#